data_084d3bfe84958c06f2347fe05b47067e
#
_entry.id   084d3bfe84958c06f2347fe05b47067e
#
_cell.length_a   1.000
_cell.length_b   1.000
_cell.length_c   1.000
_cell.angle_alpha   90.00
_cell.angle_beta   90.00
_cell.angle_gamma   90.00
#
_symmetry.space_group_name_H-M   'P 1'
#
loop_
_entity.id
_entity.type
_entity.pdbx_description
1 polymer ?
#
loop_
_entity_poly.entity_id
_entity_poly.type
_entity_poly.pdbx_seq_one_letter_code
_entity_poly.pdbx_strand_id
1 'polypeptide(L)'
;MERQEEHDFTYDAGRLINTVSHKLKRQVAFPEAESGLSNMQRLVLNYILFQVLKRDIYQKDIEREFQIRRSTATGILQLLEREGFIYRETAEQDA
;
A
#
# COMPACT_ATOMS: atom_id res chain seq x y z
N MET A 1 20.27 -16.23 -0.58
CA MET A 1 18.90 -16.54 -0.63
C MET A 1 18.12 -15.83 0.41
N GLU A 2 18.33 -16.14 1.65
CA GLU A 2 17.65 -15.45 2.71
C GLU A 2 17.91 -14.00 2.66
N ARG A 3 19.13 -13.66 2.37
CA ARG A 3 19.53 -12.29 2.29
C ARG A 3 18.75 -11.56 1.22
N GLN A 4 18.47 -12.29 0.15
CA GLN A 4 17.72 -11.73 -0.94
C GLN A 4 16.30 -11.41 -0.54
N GLU A 5 15.71 -12.29 0.25
CA GLU A 5 14.36 -12.05 0.72
C GLU A 5 14.31 -10.85 1.64
N GLU A 6 15.28 -10.76 2.53
CA GLU A 6 15.34 -9.60 3.40
C GLU A 6 15.49 -8.34 2.60
N HIS A 7 16.32 -8.41 1.59
CA HIS A 7 16.56 -7.26 0.75
C HIS A 7 15.29 -6.79 0.09
N ASP A 8 14.49 -7.75 -0.41
CA ASP A 8 13.24 -7.43 -1.07
C ASP A 8 12.25 -6.75 -0.13
N PHE A 9 12.14 -7.26 1.08
CA PHE A 9 11.27 -6.65 2.06
C PHE A 9 11.71 -5.23 2.37
N THR A 10 13.00 -5.04 2.55
CA THR A 10 13.53 -3.75 2.87
C THR A 10 13.28 -2.77 1.73
N TYR A 11 13.49 -3.24 0.53
CA TYR A 11 13.32 -2.41 -0.65
C TYR A 11 11.88 -1.92 -0.76
N ASP A 12 10.92 -2.84 -0.60
CA ASP A 12 9.52 -2.48 -0.69
C ASP A 12 9.12 -1.52 0.41
N ALA A 13 9.60 -1.77 1.62
CA ALA A 13 9.22 -0.94 2.74
C ALA A 13 9.71 0.49 2.58
N GLY A 14 10.80 0.69 1.83
CA GLY A 14 11.34 2.02 1.64
C GLY A 14 10.78 2.76 0.45
N ARG A 15 9.82 2.17 -0.25
CA ARG A 15 9.27 2.82 -1.43
C ARG A 15 7.99 3.56 -1.10
N LEU A 16 7.85 4.70 -1.77
CA LEU A 16 6.70 5.56 -1.57
C LEU A 16 5.45 4.91 -2.13
N ILE A 17 4.34 5.06 -1.42
CA ILE A 17 3.06 4.49 -1.85
C ILE A 17 2.22 5.58 -2.48
N ASN A 18 1.70 5.30 -3.68
CA ASN A 18 0.80 6.22 -4.36
C ASN A 18 -0.44 5.48 -4.83
N THR A 19 -1.48 6.21 -5.15
CA THR A 19 -2.73 5.62 -5.57
C THR A 19 -2.95 5.81 -7.07
N VAL A 20 -3.72 4.91 -7.65
CA VAL A 20 -4.08 4.95 -9.06
C VAL A 20 -5.45 5.60 -9.15
N SER A 21 -5.50 6.84 -9.67
CA SER A 21 -6.71 7.64 -9.52
C SER A 21 -7.98 7.04 -10.13
N HIS A 22 -7.90 6.39 -11.28
CA HIS A 22 -9.14 5.85 -11.83
C HIS A 22 -9.65 4.68 -11.00
N LYS A 23 -8.76 3.92 -10.38
CA LYS A 23 -9.20 2.86 -9.48
C LYS A 23 -9.75 3.46 -8.21
N LEU A 24 -9.21 4.59 -7.81
CA LEU A 24 -9.69 5.29 -6.65
C LEU A 24 -11.14 5.70 -6.85
N LYS A 25 -11.49 6.23 -8.00
CA LYS A 25 -12.84 6.60 -8.29
C LYS A 25 -13.78 5.43 -8.22
N ARG A 26 -13.35 4.29 -8.77
CA ARG A 26 -14.17 3.09 -8.71
C ARG A 26 -14.39 2.65 -7.28
N GLN A 27 -13.32 2.72 -6.49
CA GLN A 27 -13.40 2.30 -5.10
C GLN A 27 -14.39 3.14 -4.34
N VAL A 28 -14.40 4.44 -4.59
CA VAL A 28 -15.33 5.33 -3.91
C VAL A 28 -16.77 5.06 -4.34
N ALA A 29 -16.97 4.86 -5.65
CA ALA A 29 -18.31 4.64 -6.18
C ALA A 29 -18.88 3.30 -5.77
N PHE A 30 -18.03 2.28 -5.68
CA PHE A 30 -18.51 0.93 -5.37
C PHE A 30 -17.65 0.32 -4.27
N PRO A 31 -17.74 0.88 -3.07
CA PRO A 31 -16.78 0.54 -2.02
C PRO A 31 -16.77 -0.90 -1.58
N GLU A 32 -17.85 -1.62 -1.78
CA GLU A 32 -17.89 -2.98 -1.30
C GLU A 32 -18.11 -4.00 -2.38
N ALA A 33 -19.09 -3.76 -3.19
CA ALA A 33 -19.49 -4.75 -4.17
C ALA A 33 -18.41 -4.99 -5.21
N GLU A 34 -17.67 -3.95 -5.56
CA GLU A 34 -16.76 -4.06 -6.69
C GLU A 34 -15.31 -4.25 -6.32
N SER A 35 -14.97 -4.02 -5.07
CA SER A 35 -13.55 -4.03 -4.71
C SER A 35 -12.96 -5.43 -4.65
N GLY A 36 -13.73 -6.41 -4.19
CA GLY A 36 -13.17 -7.74 -4.01
C GLY A 36 -12.15 -7.81 -2.89
N LEU A 37 -12.01 -6.78 -2.10
CA LEU A 37 -11.01 -6.72 -1.05
C LEU A 37 -11.58 -7.22 0.27
N SER A 38 -10.72 -7.81 1.08
CA SER A 38 -11.09 -8.16 2.43
C SER A 38 -11.28 -6.89 3.23
N ASN A 39 -11.87 -7.03 4.40
CA ASN A 39 -12.11 -5.88 5.26
C ASN A 39 -10.83 -5.15 5.61
N MET A 40 -9.81 -5.91 6.01
CA MET A 40 -8.53 -5.30 6.36
C MET A 40 -7.88 -4.60 5.17
N GLN A 41 -7.93 -5.24 4.01
CA GLN A 41 -7.35 -4.66 2.82
C GLN A 41 -8.04 -3.35 2.47
N ARG A 42 -9.34 -3.31 2.62
CA ARG A 42 -10.10 -2.11 2.32
C ARG A 42 -9.80 -1.00 3.33
N LEU A 43 -9.64 -1.35 4.59
CA LEU A 43 -9.30 -0.37 5.60
C LEU A 43 -7.92 0.24 5.32
N VAL A 44 -6.97 -0.59 4.94
CA VAL A 44 -5.63 -0.10 4.62
C VAL A 44 -5.69 0.81 3.40
N LEU A 45 -6.44 0.40 2.38
CA LEU A 45 -6.56 1.22 1.19
C LEU A 45 -7.17 2.58 1.51
N ASN A 46 -8.23 2.60 2.31
CA ASN A 46 -8.87 3.86 2.68
C ASN A 46 -7.90 4.77 3.43
N TYR A 47 -7.13 4.21 4.32
CA TYR A 47 -6.14 4.98 5.04
C TYR A 47 -5.15 5.61 4.07
N ILE A 48 -4.67 4.84 3.11
CA ILE A 48 -3.73 5.34 2.11
C ILE A 48 -4.36 6.47 1.31
N LEU A 49 -5.60 6.30 0.87
CA LEU A 49 -6.28 7.30 0.08
C LEU A 49 -6.34 8.65 0.77
N PHE A 50 -6.62 8.64 2.05
CA PHE A 50 -6.70 9.87 2.79
C PHE A 50 -5.33 10.47 3.06
N GLN A 51 -4.36 9.63 3.35
CA GLN A 51 -3.05 10.13 3.75
C GLN A 51 -2.21 10.65 2.60
N VAL A 52 -2.32 10.05 1.41
CA VAL A 52 -1.50 10.49 0.30
C VAL A 52 -1.82 11.92 -0.11
N LEU A 53 -3.00 12.40 0.23
CA LEU A 53 -3.37 13.77 -0.06
C LEU A 53 -2.69 14.75 0.88
N LYS A 54 -2.14 14.25 1.96
CA LYS A 54 -1.53 15.11 2.98
C LYS A 54 -0.02 14.96 3.07
N ARG A 55 0.49 13.78 2.82
CA ARG A 55 1.92 13.55 2.97
C ARG A 55 2.33 12.26 2.28
N ASP A 56 3.63 12.06 2.22
CA ASP A 56 4.19 10.84 1.67
C ASP A 56 3.90 9.68 2.61
N ILE A 57 3.56 8.54 2.03
CA ILE A 57 3.20 7.35 2.79
C ILE A 57 4.13 6.21 2.45
N TYR A 58 4.61 5.54 3.50
CA TYR A 58 5.49 4.39 3.37
C TYR A 58 4.88 3.22 4.11
N GLN A 59 5.42 2.05 3.85
CA GLN A 59 4.91 0.84 4.48
C GLN A 59 4.95 0.92 6.00
N LYS A 60 6.01 1.52 6.55
CA LYS A 60 6.10 1.60 8.00
C LYS A 60 4.96 2.39 8.60
N ASP A 61 4.39 3.33 7.83
CA ASP A 61 3.24 4.08 8.31
C ASP A 61 2.04 3.15 8.47
N ILE A 62 1.89 2.22 7.53
CA ILE A 62 0.81 1.24 7.59
C ILE A 62 1.01 0.31 8.78
N GLU A 63 2.24 -0.16 8.96
CA GLU A 63 2.55 -1.05 10.08
C GLU A 63 2.20 -0.39 11.40
N ARG A 64 2.55 0.87 11.52
CA ARG A 64 2.33 1.61 12.75
C ARG A 64 0.85 1.89 12.98
N GLU A 65 0.18 2.35 11.94
CA GLU A 65 -1.22 2.72 12.07
C GLU A 65 -2.11 1.55 12.44
N PHE A 66 -1.87 0.40 11.81
CA PHE A 66 -2.70 -0.78 12.02
C PHE A 66 -2.09 -1.77 12.99
N GLN A 67 -0.88 -1.47 13.47
CA GLN A 67 -0.17 -2.32 14.43
C GLN A 67 -0.06 -3.75 13.93
N ILE A 68 0.41 -3.86 12.70
CA ILE A 68 0.60 -5.16 12.08
C ILE A 68 2.08 -5.33 11.75
N ARG A 69 2.45 -6.57 11.53
CA ARG A 69 3.83 -6.90 11.23
C ARG A 69 4.18 -6.51 9.80
N ARG A 70 5.49 -6.40 9.57
CA ARG A 70 5.97 -6.07 8.24
C ARG A 70 5.45 -7.06 7.20
N SER A 71 5.49 -8.35 7.51
CA SER A 71 5.05 -9.35 6.55
C SER A 71 3.58 -9.20 6.20
N THR A 72 2.76 -8.87 7.19
CA THR A 72 1.33 -8.65 6.95
C THR A 72 1.13 -7.43 6.07
N ALA A 73 1.82 -6.35 6.39
CA ALA A 73 1.71 -5.13 5.60
C ALA A 73 2.19 -5.37 4.18
N THR A 74 3.29 -6.09 4.03
CA THR A 74 3.81 -6.39 2.70
C THR A 74 2.78 -7.14 1.88
N GLY A 75 2.14 -8.14 2.46
CA GLY A 75 1.15 -8.92 1.75
C GLY A 75 -0.03 -8.07 1.29
N ILE A 76 -0.52 -7.23 2.19
CA ILE A 76 -1.64 -6.36 1.86
C ILE A 76 -1.28 -5.40 0.74
N LEU A 77 -0.12 -4.76 0.86
CA LEU A 77 0.29 -3.77 -0.14
C LEU A 77 0.59 -4.42 -1.49
N GLN A 78 1.16 -5.61 -1.47
CA GLN A 78 1.41 -6.32 -2.73
C GLN A 78 0.11 -6.65 -3.42
N LEU A 79 -0.90 -7.04 -2.65
CA LEU A 79 -2.20 -7.32 -3.23
C LEU A 79 -2.81 -6.07 -3.83
N LEU A 80 -2.79 -4.97 -3.09
CA LEU A 80 -3.35 -3.71 -3.58
C LEU A 80 -2.62 -3.24 -4.84
N GLU A 81 -1.32 -3.47 -4.90
CA GLU A 81 -0.54 -3.09 -6.06
C GLU A 81 -0.88 -3.98 -7.25
N ARG A 82 -0.97 -5.28 -7.01
CA ARG A 82 -1.30 -6.23 -8.06
C ARG A 82 -2.68 -5.97 -8.64
N GLU A 83 -3.62 -5.57 -7.78
CA GLU A 83 -4.97 -5.29 -8.23
C GLU A 83 -5.11 -3.90 -8.84
N GLY A 84 -4.05 -3.13 -8.84
CA GLY A 84 -4.07 -1.84 -9.52
C GLY A 84 -4.60 -0.68 -8.71
N PHE A 85 -4.72 -0.81 -7.40
CA PHE A 85 -5.19 0.29 -6.58
C PHE A 85 -4.09 1.27 -6.21
N ILE A 86 -2.89 0.75 -6.03
CA ILE A 86 -1.75 1.57 -5.64
C ILE A 86 -0.54 1.20 -6.48
N TYR A 87 0.49 2.03 -6.41
CA TYR A 87 1.78 1.68 -6.97
C TYR A 87 2.87 2.21 -6.05
N ARG A 88 4.05 1.62 -6.16
CA ARG A 88 5.18 1.96 -5.31
C ARG A 88 6.25 2.61 -6.16
N GLU A 89 6.86 3.66 -5.65
CA GLU A 89 7.94 4.29 -6.38
C GLU A 89 9.09 4.57 -5.44
N THR A 90 10.29 4.62 -5.99
CA THR A 90 11.48 4.89 -5.22
C THR A 90 11.44 6.34 -4.76
N ALA A 91 11.50 6.49 -3.48
CA ALA A 91 11.48 7.83 -2.95
C ALA A 91 12.78 8.47 -3.33
N GLU A 92 12.94 9.25 -3.50
CA GLU A 92 14.00 9.86 -3.68
C GLU A 92 15.03 9.71 -3.97
N GLN A 93 15.22 9.36 -3.97
CA GLN A 93 16.06 9.24 -4.12
C GLN A 93 16.61 9.58 -4.81
N ASP A 94 16.51 9.37 -5.17
CA ASP A 94 16.97 9.60 -5.86
C ASP A 94 17.41 10.49 -6.02
N ALA A 95 17.18 10.73 -5.55
CA ALA A 95 17.60 11.80 -5.83
C ALA A 95 18.75 11.96 -6.01
#